data_a65b84cc6a5404849600dc02b77cf75f
#
_entry.id   a65b84cc6a5404849600dc02b77cf75f
#
_cell.length_a   1.000
_cell.length_b   1.000
_cell.length_c   1.000
_cell.angle_alpha   90.00
_cell.angle_beta   90.00
_cell.angle_gamma   90.00
#
_symmetry.space_group_name_H-M   'P 1'
#
loop_
_entity.id
_entity.type
_entity.pdbx_description
1 polymer ?
#
loop_
_entity_poly.entity_id
_entity_poly.type
_entity_poly.pdbx_seq_one_letter_code
_entity_poly.pdbx_strand_id
1 'polypeptide(L)'
;YLFYPKLLDSNSKFFLFLFLSMVVMFPLMSSLTHIDATLDQIIEKPKLLYESFLRFGTISGAFESLHYDAFSNILATLEYVEINGISWGYQLLGVFLFFIPRSIWLSKPTSTGELIGEYLMNTTPRNYSNLSNAIVSEGYINFGFFGVVLLAIILAYFIVKFISWMISKNYFKEFISFYFALHLLFLLRGDLTNGVSYFVGPLISIYFIPKLLIRLFR
;
A
#
# COMPACT_ATOMS: atom_id res chain seq x y z
N TYR A 1 3.01 11.76 20.08
CA TYR A 1 3.29 11.57 21.52
C TYR A 1 4.31 12.59 22.02
N LEU A 2 5.42 12.79 21.29
CA LEU A 2 6.46 13.76 21.67
C LEU A 2 5.98 15.21 21.74
N PHE A 3 5.03 15.59 20.89
CA PHE A 3 4.56 16.98 20.79
C PHE A 3 3.25 17.27 21.51
N TYR A 4 2.39 16.26 21.71
CA TYR A 4 1.05 16.45 22.31
C TYR A 4 0.63 15.27 23.21
N PRO A 5 1.33 15.02 24.32
CA PRO A 5 0.99 13.91 25.21
C PRO A 5 -0.45 14.00 25.73
N LYS A 6 -0.95 15.21 26.02
CA LYS A 6 -2.34 15.42 26.50
C LYS A 6 -3.42 15.05 25.46
N LEU A 7 -3.09 15.03 24.18
CA LEU A 7 -4.04 14.64 23.13
C LEU A 7 -4.27 13.13 23.14
N LEU A 8 -3.23 12.36 23.48
CA LEU A 8 -3.25 10.91 23.50
C LEU A 8 -3.72 10.34 24.85
N ASP A 9 -3.76 11.17 25.91
CA ASP A 9 -4.29 10.75 27.21
C ASP A 9 -5.83 10.62 27.22
N SER A 10 -6.51 11.09 26.17
CA SER A 10 -7.96 10.98 26.03
C SER A 10 -8.31 10.24 24.74
N ASN A 11 -8.87 9.03 24.84
CA ASN A 11 -9.33 8.26 23.71
C ASN A 11 -10.29 9.04 22.79
N SER A 12 -11.20 9.81 23.37
CA SER A 12 -12.16 10.62 22.60
C SER A 12 -11.49 11.72 21.78
N LYS A 13 -10.47 12.40 22.33
CA LYS A 13 -9.71 13.42 21.61
C LYS A 13 -8.85 12.80 20.50
N PHE A 14 -8.27 11.62 20.75
CA PHE A 14 -7.53 10.89 19.74
C PHE A 14 -8.42 10.48 18.57
N PHE A 15 -9.58 9.90 18.84
CA PHE A 15 -10.55 9.55 17.79
C PHE A 15 -11.08 10.76 17.03
N LEU A 16 -11.37 11.87 17.73
CA LEU A 16 -11.76 13.11 17.07
C LEU A 16 -10.65 13.65 16.16
N PHE A 17 -9.41 13.66 16.64
CA PHE A 17 -8.26 14.06 15.83
C PHE A 17 -8.09 13.16 14.60
N LEU A 18 -8.17 11.84 14.77
CA LEU A 18 -8.08 10.87 13.69
C LEU A 18 -9.21 11.10 12.66
N PHE A 19 -10.44 11.29 13.12
CA PHE A 19 -11.60 11.54 12.28
C PHE A 19 -11.45 12.85 11.49
N LEU A 20 -11.11 13.96 12.16
CA LEU A 20 -10.86 15.24 11.50
C LEU A 20 -9.70 15.15 10.51
N SER A 21 -8.63 14.44 10.86
CA SER A 21 -7.51 14.20 9.98
C SER A 21 -7.95 13.43 8.71
N MET A 22 -8.76 12.39 8.85
CA MET A 22 -9.32 11.67 7.70
C MET A 22 -10.23 12.56 6.85
N VAL A 23 -11.13 13.31 7.46
CA VAL A 23 -12.12 14.15 6.75
C VAL A 23 -11.45 15.31 6.00
N VAL A 24 -10.36 15.86 6.52
CA VAL A 24 -9.68 17.04 5.94
C VAL A 24 -8.47 16.63 5.11
N MET A 25 -7.57 15.81 5.67
CA MET A 25 -6.30 15.48 5.02
C MET A 25 -6.48 14.54 3.83
N PHE A 26 -7.42 13.61 3.91
CA PHE A 26 -7.65 12.65 2.83
C PHE A 26 -8.12 13.32 1.52
N PRO A 27 -9.18 14.16 1.53
CA PRO A 27 -9.59 14.87 0.32
C PRO A 27 -8.52 15.82 -0.22
N LEU A 28 -7.79 16.51 0.67
CA LEU A 28 -6.68 17.37 0.28
C LEU A 28 -5.57 16.59 -0.44
N MET A 29 -5.13 15.48 0.14
CA MET A 29 -4.11 14.63 -0.48
C MET A 29 -4.60 14.01 -1.78
N SER A 30 -5.86 13.58 -1.84
CA SER A 30 -6.47 13.07 -3.07
C SER A 30 -6.47 14.13 -4.17
N SER A 31 -6.85 15.37 -3.88
CA SER A 31 -6.85 16.45 -4.88
C SER A 31 -5.45 16.76 -5.39
N LEU A 32 -4.43 16.73 -4.52
CA LEU A 32 -3.03 17.00 -4.88
C LEU A 32 -2.41 15.86 -5.71
N THR A 33 -2.74 14.62 -5.42
CA THR A 33 -2.17 13.45 -6.12
C THR A 33 -2.78 13.21 -7.49
N HIS A 34 -3.95 13.80 -7.79
CA HIS A 34 -4.65 13.63 -9.08
C HIS A 34 -4.56 14.88 -9.98
N ILE A 35 -3.67 15.82 -9.67
CA ILE A 35 -3.40 16.93 -10.57
C ILE A 35 -2.45 16.46 -11.67
N ASP A 36 -2.94 16.34 -12.90
CA ASP A 36 -2.13 16.07 -14.08
C ASP A 36 -1.46 17.37 -14.59
N ALA A 37 -0.70 18.05 -13.70
CA ALA A 37 0.01 19.28 -14.03
C ALA A 37 1.35 19.36 -13.28
N THR A 38 2.34 19.94 -13.95
CA THR A 38 3.63 20.25 -13.34
C THR A 38 3.52 21.44 -12.37
N LEU A 39 4.46 21.57 -11.44
CA LEU A 39 4.48 22.68 -10.49
C LEU A 39 4.46 24.05 -11.21
N ASP A 40 5.18 24.19 -12.33
CA ASP A 40 5.21 25.41 -13.12
C ASP A 40 3.83 25.75 -13.70
N GLN A 41 3.11 24.74 -14.20
CA GLN A 41 1.74 24.91 -14.71
C GLN A 41 0.75 25.30 -13.61
N ILE A 42 0.94 24.78 -12.39
CA ILE A 42 0.11 25.12 -11.23
C ILE A 42 0.37 26.57 -10.79
N ILE A 43 1.62 27.01 -10.82
CA ILE A 43 2.00 28.40 -10.49
C ILE A 43 1.42 29.37 -11.52
N GLU A 44 1.49 29.03 -12.81
CA GLU A 44 0.93 29.85 -13.90
C GLU A 44 -0.61 29.88 -13.88
N LYS A 45 -1.23 28.77 -13.52
CA LYS A 45 -2.70 28.59 -13.53
C LYS A 45 -3.21 27.99 -12.22
N PRO A 46 -3.26 28.78 -11.14
CA PRO A 46 -3.70 28.27 -9.81
C PRO A 46 -5.14 27.76 -9.81
N LYS A 47 -5.94 28.08 -10.86
CA LYS A 47 -7.28 27.56 -11.06
C LYS A 47 -7.30 26.02 -11.21
N LEU A 48 -6.22 25.40 -11.69
CA LEU A 48 -6.08 23.95 -11.81
C LEU A 48 -6.16 23.26 -10.45
N LEU A 49 -5.57 23.84 -9.41
CA LEU A 49 -5.68 23.38 -8.01
C LEU A 49 -7.13 23.40 -7.52
N TYR A 50 -7.84 24.48 -7.81
CA TYR A 50 -9.23 24.63 -7.42
C TYR A 50 -10.16 23.65 -8.15
N GLU A 51 -9.94 23.42 -9.44
CA GLU A 51 -10.71 22.45 -10.24
C GLU A 51 -10.43 21.01 -9.77
N SER A 52 -9.18 20.67 -9.49
CA SER A 52 -8.83 19.38 -8.90
C SER A 52 -9.45 19.19 -7.50
N PHE A 53 -9.42 20.23 -6.68
CA PHE A 53 -10.07 20.20 -5.37
C PHE A 53 -11.58 20.02 -5.46
N LEU A 54 -12.26 20.67 -6.38
CA LEU A 54 -13.70 20.47 -6.60
C LEU A 54 -14.03 19.06 -7.05
N ARG A 55 -13.16 18.46 -7.85
CA ARG A 55 -13.37 17.11 -8.41
C ARG A 55 -13.01 16.00 -7.42
N PHE A 56 -11.86 16.10 -6.75
CA PHE A 56 -11.29 15.03 -5.90
C PHE A 56 -11.22 15.40 -4.41
N GLY A 57 -11.26 16.68 -4.08
CA GLY A 57 -11.15 17.20 -2.73
C GLY A 57 -12.46 17.18 -1.94
N THR A 58 -13.57 16.75 -2.55
CA THR A 58 -14.82 16.52 -1.83
C THR A 58 -14.79 15.13 -1.19
N ILE A 59 -15.49 14.95 -0.07
CA ILE A 59 -15.61 13.65 0.61
C ILE A 59 -16.16 12.60 -0.37
N SER A 60 -17.20 12.93 -1.14
CA SER A 60 -17.78 12.08 -2.18
C SER A 60 -16.73 11.72 -3.25
N GLY A 61 -16.08 12.73 -3.85
CA GLY A 61 -15.07 12.51 -4.90
C GLY A 61 -13.86 11.70 -4.42
N ALA A 62 -13.44 11.85 -3.15
CA ALA A 62 -12.38 11.06 -2.58
C ALA A 62 -12.78 9.57 -2.45
N PHE A 63 -14.02 9.28 -2.05
CA PHE A 63 -14.51 7.90 -1.91
C PHE A 63 -14.97 7.27 -3.22
N GLU A 64 -15.31 8.05 -4.23
CA GLU A 64 -15.64 7.57 -5.57
C GLU A 64 -14.41 7.16 -6.38
N SER A 65 -13.19 7.48 -5.90
CA SER A 65 -11.98 7.03 -6.57
C SER A 65 -11.75 5.55 -6.33
N LEU A 66 -11.38 4.81 -7.38
CA LEU A 66 -11.08 3.36 -7.31
C LEU A 66 -9.93 3.00 -6.39
N HIS A 67 -9.10 3.97 -6.00
CA HIS A 67 -8.06 3.75 -5.00
C HIS A 67 -8.64 3.39 -3.62
N TYR A 68 -9.90 3.77 -3.36
CA TYR A 68 -10.59 3.51 -2.09
C TYR A 68 -11.61 2.39 -2.20
N ASP A 69 -11.92 1.93 -3.41
CA ASP A 69 -12.84 0.83 -3.64
C ASP A 69 -12.11 -0.52 -3.72
N ALA A 70 -11.62 -0.98 -2.58
CA ALA A 70 -11.00 -2.29 -2.47
C ALA A 70 -11.94 -3.42 -2.90
N PHE A 71 -13.24 -3.25 -2.70
CA PHE A 71 -14.24 -4.25 -3.08
C PHE A 71 -14.38 -4.37 -4.60
N SER A 72 -14.47 -3.24 -5.33
CA SER A 72 -14.47 -3.26 -6.80
C SER A 72 -13.19 -3.90 -7.36
N ASN A 73 -12.04 -3.64 -6.77
CA ASN A 73 -10.79 -4.23 -7.22
C ASN A 73 -10.74 -5.74 -6.97
N ILE A 74 -11.34 -6.22 -5.86
CA ILE A 74 -11.52 -7.65 -5.61
C ILE A 74 -12.43 -8.27 -6.67
N LEU A 75 -13.58 -7.65 -6.98
CA LEU A 75 -14.50 -8.13 -8.01
C LEU A 75 -13.83 -8.19 -9.39
N ALA A 76 -13.10 -7.14 -9.77
CA ALA A 76 -12.34 -7.11 -11.02
C ALA A 76 -11.26 -8.21 -11.06
N THR A 77 -10.65 -8.52 -9.92
CA THR A 77 -9.68 -9.63 -9.83
C THR A 77 -10.36 -10.99 -10.01
N LEU A 78 -11.55 -11.19 -9.45
CA LEU A 78 -12.33 -12.41 -9.63
C LEU A 78 -12.68 -12.61 -11.11
N GLU A 79 -13.20 -11.56 -11.76
CA GLU A 79 -13.54 -11.55 -13.19
C GLU A 79 -12.31 -11.80 -14.07
N TYR A 80 -11.18 -11.13 -13.75
CA TYR A 80 -9.91 -11.36 -14.46
C TYR A 80 -9.47 -12.83 -14.39
N VAL A 81 -9.53 -13.43 -13.20
CA VAL A 81 -9.11 -14.83 -13.00
C VAL A 81 -10.09 -15.82 -13.66
N GLU A 82 -11.38 -15.50 -13.73
CA GLU A 82 -12.36 -16.33 -14.43
C GLU A 82 -12.04 -16.38 -15.94
N ILE A 83 -11.60 -15.27 -16.53
CA ILE A 83 -11.29 -15.19 -17.97
C ILE A 83 -9.87 -15.70 -18.27
N ASN A 84 -8.88 -15.33 -17.49
CA ASN A 84 -7.46 -15.56 -17.81
C ASN A 84 -6.85 -16.73 -17.01
N GLY A 85 -7.56 -17.26 -16.02
CA GLY A 85 -7.06 -18.29 -15.11
C GLY A 85 -6.16 -17.74 -14.01
N ILE A 86 -5.75 -18.63 -13.11
CA ILE A 86 -4.83 -18.32 -12.00
C ILE A 86 -3.39 -18.26 -12.50
N SER A 87 -2.57 -17.39 -11.90
CA SER A 87 -1.17 -17.15 -12.32
C SER A 87 -0.17 -18.17 -11.76
N TRP A 88 -0.61 -19.12 -10.94
CA TRP A 88 0.23 -20.18 -10.33
C TRP A 88 1.48 -19.66 -9.62
N GLY A 89 1.36 -18.53 -8.94
CA GLY A 89 2.44 -17.93 -8.17
C GLY A 89 3.36 -17.02 -8.99
N TYR A 90 3.11 -16.82 -10.28
CA TYR A 90 3.96 -15.96 -11.13
C TYR A 90 4.01 -14.52 -10.63
N GLN A 91 2.88 -13.97 -10.17
CA GLN A 91 2.86 -12.63 -9.58
C GLN A 91 3.69 -12.56 -8.28
N LEU A 92 3.65 -13.61 -7.46
CA LEU A 92 4.45 -13.68 -6.23
C LEU A 92 5.96 -13.74 -6.52
N LEU A 93 6.39 -14.31 -7.65
CA LEU A 93 7.81 -14.22 -8.04
C LEU A 93 8.24 -12.76 -8.22
N GLY A 94 7.37 -11.90 -8.78
CA GLY A 94 7.61 -10.46 -8.86
C GLY A 94 7.76 -9.80 -7.49
N VAL A 95 7.01 -10.26 -6.50
CA VAL A 95 7.11 -9.79 -5.10
C VAL A 95 8.46 -10.18 -4.48
N PHE A 96 8.86 -11.45 -4.59
CA PHE A 96 10.13 -11.92 -3.99
C PHE A 96 11.36 -11.39 -4.72
N LEU A 97 11.29 -11.25 -6.03
CA LEU A 97 12.38 -10.82 -6.90
C LEU A 97 12.22 -9.36 -7.35
N PHE A 98 11.56 -8.52 -6.52
CA PHE A 98 11.28 -7.13 -6.85
C PHE A 98 12.55 -6.32 -7.18
N PHE A 99 13.70 -6.67 -6.59
CA PHE A 99 14.99 -6.01 -6.77
C PHE A 99 15.66 -6.31 -8.12
N ILE A 100 15.19 -7.30 -8.88
CA ILE A 100 15.74 -7.60 -10.22
C ILE A 100 15.17 -6.57 -11.21
N PRO A 101 16.01 -5.79 -11.91
CA PRO A 101 15.55 -4.83 -12.90
C PRO A 101 14.89 -5.50 -14.11
N ARG A 102 13.92 -4.80 -14.73
CA ARG A 102 13.28 -5.27 -15.97
C ARG A 102 14.24 -5.40 -17.16
N SER A 103 15.37 -4.69 -17.12
CA SER A 103 16.43 -4.85 -18.13
C SER A 103 17.08 -6.24 -18.13
N ILE A 104 17.07 -6.93 -16.98
CA ILE A 104 17.60 -8.29 -16.82
C ILE A 104 16.47 -9.32 -16.96
N TRP A 105 15.31 -9.02 -16.40
CA TRP A 105 14.13 -9.89 -16.45
C TRP A 105 13.01 -9.22 -17.24
N LEU A 106 13.05 -9.36 -18.56
CA LEU A 106 12.11 -8.72 -19.49
C LEU A 106 10.64 -9.14 -19.25
N SER A 107 10.42 -10.40 -18.88
CA SER A 107 9.10 -10.96 -18.59
C SER A 107 8.67 -10.79 -17.13
N LYS A 108 9.37 -9.94 -16.34
CA LYS A 108 9.01 -9.71 -14.94
C LYS A 108 7.54 -9.25 -14.81
N PRO A 109 6.73 -9.93 -13.95
CA PRO A 109 5.33 -9.55 -13.78
C PRO A 109 5.22 -8.10 -13.30
N THR A 110 4.18 -7.41 -13.77
CA THR A 110 3.75 -6.11 -13.21
C THR A 110 3.14 -6.34 -11.82
N SER A 111 2.98 -5.28 -11.05
CA SER A 111 2.23 -5.38 -9.81
C SER A 111 0.78 -5.77 -10.09
N THR A 112 0.13 -6.45 -9.17
CA THR A 112 -1.27 -6.87 -9.39
C THR A 112 -2.20 -5.69 -9.48
N GLY A 113 -1.88 -4.56 -8.81
CA GLY A 113 -2.62 -3.31 -8.94
C GLY A 113 -2.53 -2.72 -10.35
N GLU A 114 -1.37 -2.80 -10.99
CA GLU A 114 -1.17 -2.40 -12.39
C GLU A 114 -1.88 -3.37 -13.34
N LEU A 115 -1.72 -4.68 -13.14
CA LEU A 115 -2.35 -5.72 -13.96
C LEU A 115 -3.87 -5.61 -13.99
N ILE A 116 -4.51 -5.46 -12.83
CA ILE A 116 -5.97 -5.30 -12.74
C ILE A 116 -6.40 -3.92 -13.24
N GLY A 117 -5.58 -2.90 -13.02
CA GLY A 117 -5.80 -1.57 -13.58
C GLY A 117 -5.81 -1.57 -15.11
N GLU A 118 -4.85 -2.22 -15.75
CA GLU A 118 -4.80 -2.40 -17.21
C GLU A 118 -6.01 -3.20 -17.74
N TYR A 119 -6.39 -4.27 -17.03
CA TYR A 119 -7.59 -5.03 -17.34
C TYR A 119 -8.85 -4.14 -17.33
N LEU A 120 -9.01 -3.32 -16.29
CA LEU A 120 -10.15 -2.40 -16.18
C LEU A 120 -10.09 -1.28 -17.22
N MET A 121 -8.93 -0.78 -17.60
CA MET A 121 -8.80 0.20 -18.70
C MET A 121 -9.25 -0.38 -20.04
N ASN A 122 -8.98 -1.66 -20.28
CA ASN A 122 -9.36 -2.33 -21.53
C ASN A 122 -10.85 -2.70 -21.57
N THR A 123 -11.49 -2.89 -20.42
CA THR A 123 -12.89 -3.31 -20.33
C THR A 123 -13.86 -2.18 -19.99
N THR A 124 -13.36 -1.06 -19.44
CA THR A 124 -14.17 0.09 -19.02
C THR A 124 -13.51 1.40 -19.47
N PRO A 125 -14.28 2.49 -19.71
CA PRO A 125 -13.74 3.79 -20.14
C PRO A 125 -13.01 4.49 -18.97
N ARG A 126 -11.80 4.07 -18.63
CA ARG A 126 -10.97 4.60 -17.55
C ARG A 126 -9.60 5.01 -18.07
N ASN A 127 -8.97 6.00 -17.43
CA ASN A 127 -7.77 6.65 -17.94
C ASN A 127 -6.50 6.35 -17.15
N TYR A 128 -6.53 5.43 -16.14
CA TYR A 128 -5.34 5.08 -15.37
C TYR A 128 -5.37 3.62 -14.91
N SER A 129 -4.18 3.02 -14.86
CA SER A 129 -3.98 1.59 -14.63
C SER A 129 -3.40 1.26 -13.24
N ASN A 130 -2.83 2.22 -12.53
CA ASN A 130 -2.16 1.94 -11.26
C ASN A 130 -3.16 1.97 -10.10
N LEU A 131 -3.75 0.82 -9.80
CA LEU A 131 -4.72 0.63 -8.72
C LEU A 131 -4.09 -0.03 -7.49
N SER A 132 -4.70 0.19 -6.33
CA SER A 132 -4.43 -0.61 -5.13
C SER A 132 -5.13 -1.96 -5.28
N ASN A 133 -4.42 -3.06 -5.07
CA ASN A 133 -5.03 -4.39 -5.05
C ASN A 133 -4.83 -5.05 -3.69
N ALA A 134 -5.94 -5.40 -3.03
CA ALA A 134 -5.92 -5.92 -1.67
C ALA A 134 -5.22 -7.29 -1.58
N ILE A 135 -4.63 -7.61 -0.42
CA ILE A 135 -3.92 -8.89 -0.20
C ILE A 135 -4.81 -10.13 -0.47
N VAL A 136 -6.12 -10.00 -0.34
CA VAL A 136 -7.10 -11.06 -0.69
C VAL A 136 -7.04 -11.34 -2.19
N SER A 137 -7.02 -10.28 -3.01
CA SER A 137 -6.89 -10.38 -4.47
C SER A 137 -5.54 -10.97 -4.88
N GLU A 138 -4.46 -10.61 -4.18
CA GLU A 138 -3.13 -11.19 -4.38
C GLU A 138 -3.13 -12.71 -4.20
N GLY A 139 -3.77 -13.18 -3.14
CA GLY A 139 -3.94 -14.62 -2.91
C GLY A 139 -4.73 -15.28 -4.02
N TYR A 140 -5.85 -14.67 -4.38
CA TYR A 140 -6.77 -15.24 -5.35
C TYR A 140 -6.18 -15.33 -6.76
N ILE A 141 -5.51 -14.29 -7.24
CA ILE A 141 -4.88 -14.28 -8.58
C ILE A 141 -3.76 -15.31 -8.70
N ASN A 142 -3.06 -15.61 -7.59
CA ASN A 142 -1.96 -16.56 -7.62
C ASN A 142 -2.41 -18.02 -7.49
N PHE A 143 -3.31 -18.35 -6.59
CA PHE A 143 -3.69 -19.75 -6.30
C PHE A 143 -5.18 -19.92 -5.99
N GLY A 144 -6.04 -19.00 -6.44
CA GLY A 144 -7.46 -19.03 -6.14
C GLY A 144 -7.72 -18.90 -4.62
N PHE A 145 -8.79 -19.53 -4.15
CA PHE A 145 -9.16 -19.48 -2.73
C PHE A 145 -8.08 -20.03 -1.80
N PHE A 146 -7.34 -21.06 -2.23
CA PHE A 146 -6.21 -21.59 -1.46
C PHE A 146 -5.14 -20.52 -1.23
N GLY A 147 -4.85 -19.68 -2.23
CA GLY A 147 -3.91 -18.56 -2.10
C GLY A 147 -4.35 -17.52 -1.08
N VAL A 148 -5.65 -17.23 -0.99
CA VAL A 148 -6.20 -16.31 0.03
C VAL A 148 -5.90 -16.83 1.44
N VAL A 149 -6.19 -18.12 1.69
CA VAL A 149 -5.92 -18.75 2.99
C VAL A 149 -4.42 -18.78 3.28
N LEU A 150 -3.60 -19.14 2.30
CA LEU A 150 -2.15 -19.18 2.43
C LEU A 150 -1.56 -17.81 2.81
N LEU A 151 -1.94 -16.75 2.10
CA LEU A 151 -1.45 -15.39 2.40
C LEU A 151 -1.97 -14.89 3.76
N ALA A 152 -3.19 -15.24 4.15
CA ALA A 152 -3.72 -14.91 5.48
C ALA A 152 -2.88 -15.56 6.59
N ILE A 153 -2.49 -16.84 6.45
CA ILE A 153 -1.63 -17.54 7.40
C ILE A 153 -0.24 -16.90 7.46
N ILE A 154 0.37 -16.60 6.31
CA ILE A 154 1.67 -15.93 6.22
C ILE A 154 1.62 -14.55 6.91
N LEU A 155 0.59 -13.77 6.62
CA LEU A 155 0.40 -12.45 7.23
C LEU A 155 0.23 -12.56 8.75
N ALA A 156 -0.61 -13.49 9.23
CA ALA A 156 -0.80 -13.73 10.65
C ALA A 156 0.52 -14.10 11.35
N TYR A 157 1.34 -14.95 10.73
CA TYR A 157 2.68 -15.27 11.25
C TYR A 157 3.54 -14.01 11.42
N PHE A 158 3.59 -13.14 10.40
CA PHE A 158 4.37 -11.90 10.49
C PHE A 158 3.81 -10.95 11.55
N ILE A 159 2.48 -10.79 11.65
CA ILE A 159 1.85 -9.97 12.69
C ILE A 159 2.26 -10.45 14.08
N VAL A 160 2.11 -11.74 14.38
CA VAL A 160 2.51 -12.32 15.67
C VAL A 160 4.01 -12.12 15.93
N LYS A 161 4.84 -12.32 14.92
CA LYS A 161 6.27 -12.11 15.01
C LYS A 161 6.63 -10.67 15.36
N PHE A 162 6.06 -9.70 14.67
CA PHE A 162 6.33 -8.29 14.93
C PHE A 162 5.73 -7.81 16.26
N ILE A 163 4.57 -8.33 16.69
CA ILE A 163 4.06 -8.07 18.05
C ILE A 163 5.07 -8.57 19.09
N SER A 164 5.59 -9.79 18.93
CA SER A 164 6.60 -10.31 19.87
C SER A 164 7.91 -9.49 19.88
N TRP A 165 8.26 -8.88 18.75
CA TRP A 165 9.40 -7.97 18.65
C TRP A 165 9.13 -6.61 19.29
N MET A 166 7.91 -6.12 19.21
CA MET A 166 7.50 -4.84 19.82
C MET A 166 7.59 -4.84 21.34
N ILE A 167 7.32 -6.00 21.97
CA ILE A 167 7.47 -6.16 23.43
C ILE A 167 8.88 -6.64 23.86
N SER A 168 9.80 -6.79 22.90
CA SER A 168 11.18 -7.19 23.21
C SER A 168 11.97 -5.99 23.74
N LYS A 169 12.93 -6.23 24.64
CA LYS A 169 13.84 -5.17 25.16
C LYS A 169 14.93 -4.78 24.14
N ASN A 170 14.68 -4.93 22.84
CA ASN A 170 15.66 -4.64 21.81
C ASN A 170 15.14 -3.51 20.93
N TYR A 171 15.75 -2.33 21.03
CA TYR A 171 15.35 -1.10 20.34
C TYR A 171 15.19 -1.26 18.82
N PHE A 172 16.07 -2.02 18.16
CA PHE A 172 15.98 -2.23 16.73
C PHE A 172 14.75 -3.06 16.33
N LYS A 173 14.44 -4.08 17.14
CA LYS A 173 13.24 -4.91 16.93
C LYS A 173 11.97 -4.11 17.22
N GLU A 174 11.95 -3.36 18.30
CA GLU A 174 10.84 -2.51 18.70
C GLU A 174 10.55 -1.47 17.61
N PHE A 175 11.57 -0.75 17.14
CA PHE A 175 11.42 0.28 16.13
C PHE A 175 10.91 -0.26 14.78
N ILE A 176 11.49 -1.37 14.28
CA ILE A 176 11.03 -1.96 13.02
C ILE A 176 9.63 -2.55 13.15
N SER A 177 9.24 -3.03 14.34
CA SER A 177 7.88 -3.52 14.59
C SER A 177 6.86 -2.41 14.60
N PHE A 178 7.21 -1.27 15.16
CA PHE A 178 6.37 -0.06 15.08
C PHE A 178 6.20 0.40 13.63
N TYR A 179 7.29 0.43 12.86
CA TYR A 179 7.22 0.71 11.41
C TYR A 179 6.32 -0.29 10.68
N PHE A 180 6.45 -1.59 10.97
CA PHE A 180 5.59 -2.62 10.39
C PHE A 180 4.11 -2.39 10.72
N ALA A 181 3.78 -2.02 11.95
CA ALA A 181 2.40 -1.75 12.35
C ALA A 181 1.76 -0.61 11.54
N LEU A 182 2.51 0.46 11.27
CA LEU A 182 2.06 1.53 10.38
C LEU A 182 1.96 1.07 8.92
N HIS A 183 2.95 0.31 8.47
CA HIS A 183 3.03 -0.19 7.11
C HIS A 183 1.98 -1.27 6.81
N LEU A 184 1.44 -1.94 7.84
CA LEU A 184 0.43 -2.97 7.69
C LEU A 184 -0.83 -2.47 6.99
N LEU A 185 -1.23 -1.22 7.22
CA LEU A 185 -2.37 -0.61 6.50
C LEU A 185 -2.11 -0.55 4.99
N PHE A 186 -0.88 -0.24 4.60
CA PHE A 186 -0.47 -0.22 3.20
C PHE A 186 -0.44 -1.64 2.61
N LEU A 187 0.10 -2.63 3.34
CA LEU A 187 0.14 -4.03 2.93
C LEU A 187 -1.26 -4.64 2.74
N LEU A 188 -2.21 -4.30 3.59
CA LEU A 188 -3.57 -4.84 3.52
C LEU A 188 -4.36 -4.28 2.34
N ARG A 189 -4.10 -3.02 2.00
CA ARG A 189 -4.85 -2.29 0.99
C ARG A 189 -4.16 -2.22 -0.36
N GLY A 190 -2.84 -2.02 -0.38
CA GLY A 190 -2.03 -1.87 -1.59
C GLY A 190 -1.66 -3.22 -2.19
N ASP A 191 -1.03 -3.20 -3.37
CA ASP A 191 -0.48 -4.41 -3.93
C ASP A 191 0.74 -4.93 -3.14
N LEU A 192 0.90 -6.23 -3.15
CA LEU A 192 1.91 -6.90 -2.34
C LEU A 192 3.34 -6.58 -2.82
N THR A 193 3.55 -6.35 -4.11
CA THR A 193 4.86 -6.04 -4.69
C THR A 193 5.40 -4.72 -4.15
N ASN A 194 4.60 -3.66 -4.21
CA ASN A 194 4.95 -2.36 -3.64
C ASN A 194 5.03 -2.42 -2.11
N GLY A 195 4.07 -3.12 -1.48
CA GLY A 195 4.06 -3.29 -0.02
C GLY A 195 5.33 -3.93 0.50
N VAL A 196 5.77 -5.04 -0.08
CA VAL A 196 7.00 -5.72 0.33
C VAL A 196 8.24 -4.88 0.00
N SER A 197 8.32 -4.30 -1.21
CA SER A 197 9.49 -3.52 -1.63
C SER A 197 9.74 -2.32 -0.72
N TYR A 198 8.70 -1.59 -0.33
CA TYR A 198 8.80 -0.44 0.57
C TYR A 198 9.10 -0.84 2.03
N PHE A 199 8.77 -2.06 2.43
CA PHE A 199 9.10 -2.55 3.77
C PHE A 199 10.53 -3.06 3.89
N VAL A 200 11.06 -3.71 2.84
CA VAL A 200 12.40 -4.32 2.86
C VAL A 200 13.51 -3.30 3.08
N GLY A 201 13.43 -2.11 2.49
CA GLY A 201 14.40 -1.05 2.69
C GLY A 201 14.57 -0.66 4.16
N PRO A 202 13.53 -0.22 4.85
CA PRO A 202 13.56 0.03 6.30
C PRO A 202 13.97 -1.17 7.14
N LEU A 203 13.54 -2.38 6.79
CA LEU A 203 13.94 -3.59 7.50
C LEU A 203 15.46 -3.81 7.43
N ILE A 204 16.06 -3.61 6.27
CA ILE A 204 17.51 -3.73 6.10
C ILE A 204 18.24 -2.62 6.85
N SER A 205 17.84 -1.36 6.66
CA SER A 205 18.55 -0.20 7.20
C SER A 205 18.41 -0.05 8.72
N ILE A 206 17.28 -0.42 9.30
CA ILE A 206 17.00 -0.24 10.72
C ILE A 206 17.42 -1.46 11.55
N TYR A 207 17.27 -2.67 11.00
CA TYR A 207 17.51 -3.89 11.76
C TYR A 207 18.80 -4.62 11.34
N PHE A 208 18.97 -4.90 10.04
CA PHE A 208 20.08 -5.74 9.60
C PHE A 208 21.42 -5.00 9.60
N ILE A 209 21.49 -3.78 9.04
CA ILE A 209 22.75 -3.01 8.97
C ILE A 209 23.28 -2.69 10.37
N PRO A 210 22.52 -2.12 11.32
CA PRO A 210 23.05 -1.84 12.67
C PRO A 210 23.48 -3.09 13.40
N LYS A 211 22.75 -4.20 13.25
CA LYS A 211 23.12 -5.47 13.86
C LYS A 211 24.44 -6.02 13.29
N LEU A 212 24.65 -5.88 11.98
CA LEU A 212 25.91 -6.27 11.34
C LEU A 212 27.07 -5.42 11.81
N LEU A 213 26.90 -4.10 11.85
CA LEU A 213 27.94 -3.16 12.33
C LEU A 213 28.34 -3.45 13.77
N ILE A 214 27.36 -3.62 14.67
CA ILE A 214 27.64 -3.97 16.08
C ILE A 214 28.44 -5.28 16.18
N ARG A 215 28.18 -6.24 15.27
CA ARG A 215 28.90 -7.52 15.28
C ARG A 215 30.33 -7.40 14.73
N LEU A 216 30.56 -6.48 13.77
CA LEU A 216 31.88 -6.29 13.15
C LEU A 216 32.81 -5.44 14.02
N PHE A 217 32.28 -4.52 14.81
CA PHE A 217 33.05 -3.59 15.64
C PHE A 217 33.07 -3.99 17.14
N ARG A 218 32.60 -5.16 17.48
CA ARG A 218 32.64 -5.73 18.80
C ARG A 218 33.72 -6.81 18.87
#